data_279d80ea59b760d9fa0eb69a0e8cb450
#
_entry.id   279d80ea59b760d9fa0eb69a0e8cb450
#
_cell.length_a   1.000
_cell.length_b   1.000
_cell.length_c   1.000
_cell.angle_alpha   90.00
_cell.angle_beta   90.00
_cell.angle_gamma   90.00
#
_symmetry.space_group_name_H-M   'P 1'
#
loop_
_entity.id
_entity.type
_entity.pdbx_description
1 polymer ?
#
loop_
_entity_poly.entity_id
_entity_poly.type
_entity_poly.pdbx_seq_one_letter_code
_entity_poly.pdbx_strand_id
1 'polypeptide(L)'
;MKVLMFGWEYPPHVFGGLATANYGISQGLYAQGDVETVLCLPHPFGDEDTSACRIVAMNAVPIAWRDVDYDYVKNRIGNIMDPDYYFKLRDHIYADFNYMHVNDLGAMEFAGGYPSNLHEEINNYSIVAGVIARKTLN
;
A
#
# COMPACT_ATOMS: atom_id res chain seq x y z
N MET A 1 -5.29 -4.74 -21.52
CA MET A 1 -5.92 -4.44 -20.20
C MET A 1 -4.84 -4.14 -19.18
N LYS A 2 -5.09 -3.21 -18.23
CA LYS A 2 -4.15 -2.91 -17.16
C LYS A 2 -4.70 -3.41 -15.82
N VAL A 3 -3.89 -4.17 -15.07
CA VAL A 3 -4.26 -4.74 -13.77
C VAL A 3 -3.35 -4.15 -12.70
N LEU A 4 -3.93 -3.56 -11.66
CA LEU A 4 -3.24 -3.10 -10.46
C LEU A 4 -3.40 -4.16 -9.37
N MET A 5 -2.28 -4.68 -8.89
CA MET A 5 -2.24 -5.66 -7.81
C MET A 5 -1.59 -5.06 -6.58
N PHE A 6 -2.14 -5.37 -5.42
CA PHE A 6 -1.54 -5.04 -4.13
C PHE A 6 -1.02 -6.33 -3.49
N GLY A 7 0.30 -6.43 -3.38
CA GLY A 7 0.97 -7.58 -2.80
C GLY A 7 1.75 -7.22 -1.55
N TRP A 8 2.38 -8.20 -0.95
CA TRP A 8 3.21 -8.02 0.23
C TRP A 8 4.66 -8.41 -0.03
N GLU A 9 4.85 -9.46 -0.79
CA GLU A 9 6.16 -10.03 -1.12
C GLU A 9 6.16 -10.58 -2.54
N TYR A 10 7.35 -10.71 -3.12
CA TYR A 10 7.55 -11.22 -4.47
C TYR A 10 8.93 -11.87 -4.61
N PRO A 11 9.09 -12.96 -5.38
CA PRO A 11 10.39 -13.61 -5.56
C PRO A 11 11.47 -12.65 -6.11
N PRO A 12 12.73 -12.81 -5.68
CA PRO A 12 13.29 -13.96 -4.95
C PRO A 12 13.08 -13.89 -3.42
N HIS A 13 12.46 -12.84 -2.89
CA HIS A 13 12.24 -12.67 -1.45
C HIS A 13 10.91 -13.32 -1.06
N VAL A 14 11.00 -14.52 -0.50
CA VAL A 14 9.85 -15.34 -0.10
C VAL A 14 9.84 -15.51 1.41
N PHE A 15 8.88 -14.85 2.06
CA PHE A 15 8.67 -14.96 3.52
C PHE A 15 7.48 -15.88 3.85
N GLY A 16 6.58 -16.10 2.88
CA GLY A 16 5.39 -16.94 3.03
C GLY A 16 4.75 -17.27 1.68
N GLY A 17 3.52 -17.76 1.72
CA GLY A 17 2.78 -18.20 0.53
C GLY A 17 2.38 -17.08 -0.43
N LEU A 18 2.33 -15.82 0.05
CA LEU A 18 1.90 -14.68 -0.77
C LEU A 18 2.86 -14.40 -1.92
N ALA A 19 4.16 -14.58 -1.74
CA ALA A 19 5.13 -14.38 -2.81
C ALA A 19 4.87 -15.34 -3.98
N THR A 20 4.66 -16.61 -3.68
CA THR A 20 4.37 -17.66 -4.69
C THR A 20 3.04 -17.38 -5.39
N ALA A 21 2.00 -16.99 -4.64
CA ALA A 21 0.69 -16.64 -5.19
C ALA A 21 0.77 -15.43 -6.13
N ASN A 22 1.42 -14.36 -5.71
CA ASN A 22 1.60 -13.16 -6.52
C ASN A 22 2.39 -13.45 -7.80
N TYR A 23 3.43 -14.27 -7.68
CA TYR A 23 4.22 -14.70 -8.84
C TYR A 23 3.37 -15.49 -9.83
N GLY A 24 2.64 -16.50 -9.37
CA GLY A 24 1.77 -17.31 -10.23
C GLY A 24 0.70 -16.49 -10.94
N ILE A 25 0.06 -15.55 -10.23
CA ILE A 25 -0.96 -14.67 -10.81
C ILE A 25 -0.33 -13.75 -11.88
N SER A 26 0.79 -13.11 -11.58
CA SER A 26 1.44 -12.20 -12.54
C SER A 26 1.93 -12.92 -13.79
N GLN A 27 2.49 -14.12 -13.65
CA GLN A 27 2.90 -14.96 -14.78
C GLN A 27 1.69 -15.38 -15.63
N GLY A 28 0.59 -15.78 -14.99
CA GLY A 28 -0.64 -16.15 -15.68
C GLY A 28 -1.25 -14.98 -16.45
N LEU A 29 -1.28 -13.79 -15.87
CA LEU A 29 -1.77 -12.58 -16.54
C LEU A 29 -0.86 -12.19 -17.73
N TYR A 30 0.45 -12.26 -17.53
CA TYR A 30 1.41 -11.98 -18.60
C TYR A 30 1.23 -12.93 -19.79
N ALA A 31 0.98 -14.21 -19.53
CA ALA A 31 0.75 -15.21 -20.56
C ALA A 31 -0.48 -14.95 -21.44
N GLN A 32 -1.43 -14.11 -20.98
CA GLN A 32 -2.57 -13.70 -21.81
C GLN A 32 -2.16 -12.79 -22.99
N GLY A 33 -1.01 -12.14 -22.91
CA GLY A 33 -0.42 -11.34 -23.99
C GLY A 33 -0.93 -9.89 -24.11
N ASP A 34 -2.10 -9.58 -23.56
CA ASP A 34 -2.73 -8.26 -23.64
C ASP A 34 -2.91 -7.59 -22.27
N VAL A 35 -2.30 -8.12 -21.23
CA VAL A 35 -2.42 -7.64 -19.86
C VAL A 35 -1.10 -7.04 -19.38
N GLU A 36 -1.15 -5.77 -19.02
CA GLU A 36 -0.09 -5.08 -18.28
C GLU A 36 -0.38 -5.15 -16.78
N THR A 37 0.51 -5.77 -16.02
CA THR A 37 0.35 -5.90 -14.56
C THR A 37 1.30 -4.95 -13.83
N VAL A 38 0.74 -4.20 -12.88
CA VAL A 38 1.48 -3.36 -11.93
C VAL A 38 1.26 -3.93 -10.54
N LEU A 39 2.35 -4.37 -9.91
CA LEU A 39 2.34 -4.94 -8.55
C LEU A 39 2.93 -3.94 -7.56
N CYS A 40 2.17 -3.58 -6.54
CA CYS A 40 2.60 -2.71 -5.46
C CYS A 40 3.09 -3.54 -4.28
N LEU A 41 4.31 -3.29 -3.84
CA LEU A 41 4.94 -3.96 -2.70
C LEU A 41 5.35 -2.95 -1.64
N PRO A 42 5.17 -3.24 -0.33
CA PRO A 42 5.53 -2.30 0.72
C PRO A 42 7.04 -2.03 0.78
N HIS A 43 7.85 -3.06 0.60
CA HIS A 43 9.31 -2.96 0.68
C HIS A 43 9.98 -3.87 -0.37
N PRO A 44 10.03 -3.47 -1.65
CA PRO A 44 10.82 -4.19 -2.65
C PRO A 44 12.31 -4.00 -2.38
N PHE A 45 13.09 -5.03 -2.71
CA PHE A 45 14.54 -5.05 -2.50
C PHE A 45 15.33 -4.57 -3.74
N GLY A 46 14.66 -4.46 -4.88
CA GLY A 46 15.25 -4.00 -6.13
C GLY A 46 15.71 -5.11 -7.08
N ASP A 47 15.67 -6.35 -6.63
CA ASP A 47 16.10 -7.54 -7.40
C ASP A 47 14.94 -8.49 -7.74
N GLU A 48 13.70 -8.06 -7.53
CA GLU A 48 12.50 -8.83 -7.89
C GLU A 48 12.46 -9.09 -9.40
N ASP A 49 11.90 -10.24 -9.75
CA ASP A 49 11.71 -10.63 -11.16
C ASP A 49 10.59 -9.78 -11.79
N THR A 50 10.97 -8.82 -12.62
CA THR A 50 10.04 -7.91 -13.32
C THR A 50 9.65 -8.38 -14.72
N SER A 51 9.93 -9.64 -15.07
CA SER A 51 9.64 -10.17 -16.42
C SER A 51 8.15 -10.18 -16.75
N ALA A 52 7.27 -10.36 -15.76
CA ALA A 52 5.83 -10.48 -15.94
C ALA A 52 5.02 -9.29 -15.38
N CYS A 53 5.62 -8.43 -14.59
CA CYS A 53 4.94 -7.28 -14.00
C CYS A 53 5.91 -6.14 -13.71
N ARG A 54 5.37 -4.93 -13.66
CA ARG A 54 6.08 -3.77 -13.14
C ARG A 54 5.87 -3.66 -11.64
N ILE A 55 6.93 -3.39 -10.88
CA ILE A 55 6.85 -3.24 -9.43
C ILE A 55 6.84 -1.76 -9.05
N VAL A 56 5.92 -1.41 -8.15
CA VAL A 56 5.84 -0.10 -7.52
C VAL A 56 6.21 -0.24 -6.06
N ALA A 57 7.23 0.50 -5.63
CA ALA A 57 7.67 0.55 -4.25
C ALA A 57 6.75 1.47 -3.44
N MET A 58 5.98 0.92 -2.52
CA MET A 58 5.06 1.70 -1.68
C MET A 58 5.82 2.57 -0.68
N ASN A 59 7.03 2.16 -0.27
CA ASN A 59 7.93 2.94 0.57
C ASN A 59 8.60 4.12 -0.15
N ALA A 60 8.32 4.33 -1.42
CA ALA A 60 8.78 5.48 -2.21
C ALA A 60 7.63 6.36 -2.71
N VAL A 61 6.39 6.08 -2.33
CA VAL A 61 5.21 6.86 -2.73
C VAL A 61 4.98 7.96 -1.69
N PRO A 62 5.14 9.25 -2.06
CA PRO A 62 4.87 10.36 -1.14
C PRO A 62 3.39 10.38 -0.74
N ILE A 63 3.14 10.62 0.55
CA ILE A 63 1.81 10.79 1.10
C ILE A 63 1.64 12.20 1.66
N ALA A 64 0.41 12.73 1.56
CA ALA A 64 0.07 14.03 2.12
C ALA A 64 -0.98 13.87 3.23
N TRP A 65 -1.06 14.84 4.12
CA TRP A 65 -2.08 14.90 5.17
C TRP A 65 -3.49 14.65 4.65
N ARG A 66 -3.81 15.25 3.52
CA ARG A 66 -5.12 15.12 2.88
C ARG A 66 -5.43 13.68 2.48
N ASP A 67 -4.43 12.90 2.09
CA ASP A 67 -4.60 11.49 1.74
C ASP A 67 -4.93 10.65 2.98
N VAL A 68 -4.27 10.91 4.10
CA VAL A 68 -4.52 10.25 5.38
C VAL A 68 -5.91 10.60 5.92
N ASP A 69 -6.26 11.89 5.92
CA ASP A 69 -7.53 12.39 6.44
C ASP A 69 -8.72 11.76 5.70
N TYR A 70 -8.66 11.72 4.37
CA TYR A 70 -9.75 11.19 3.57
C TYR A 70 -9.97 9.69 3.77
N ASP A 71 -8.91 8.90 3.64
CA ASP A 71 -9.04 7.43 3.69
C ASP A 71 -9.24 6.90 5.10
N TYR A 72 -8.52 7.43 6.06
CA TYR A 72 -8.60 6.98 7.43
C TYR A 72 -9.96 7.28 8.04
N VAL A 73 -10.47 8.49 7.81
CA VAL A 73 -11.77 8.91 8.29
C VAL A 73 -12.87 8.13 7.60
N LYS A 74 -12.83 8.02 6.27
CA LYS A 74 -13.83 7.30 5.50
C LYS A 74 -13.92 5.82 5.87
N ASN A 75 -12.78 5.17 6.07
CA ASN A 75 -12.74 3.73 6.36
C ASN A 75 -13.09 3.40 7.81
N ARG A 76 -12.76 4.27 8.76
CA ARG A 76 -13.04 4.03 10.19
C ARG A 76 -14.39 4.53 10.67
N ILE A 77 -14.88 5.59 10.07
CA ILE A 77 -16.09 6.25 10.55
C ILE A 77 -17.34 5.81 9.77
N GLY A 78 -17.17 5.35 8.54
CA GLY A 78 -18.31 5.02 7.69
C GLY A 78 -19.26 6.21 7.55
N ASN A 79 -20.54 5.99 7.82
CA ASN A 79 -21.61 7.00 7.71
C ASN A 79 -21.84 7.76 9.03
N ILE A 80 -20.82 8.08 9.80
CA ILE A 80 -20.99 8.86 11.02
C ILE A 80 -21.43 10.28 10.65
N MET A 81 -22.64 10.61 11.10
CA MET A 81 -23.32 11.88 10.81
C MET A 81 -23.08 12.94 11.89
N ASP A 82 -22.31 12.64 12.94
CA ASP A 82 -22.05 13.55 14.05
C ASP A 82 -20.78 14.38 13.78
N PRO A 83 -20.90 15.72 13.55
CA PRO A 83 -19.75 16.59 13.32
C PRO A 83 -18.78 16.67 14.50
N ASP A 84 -19.27 16.61 15.73
CA ASP A 84 -18.41 16.69 16.92
C ASP A 84 -17.52 15.45 17.07
N TYR A 85 -18.04 14.29 16.72
CA TYR A 85 -17.27 13.07 16.68
C TYR A 85 -16.20 13.10 15.58
N TYR A 86 -16.56 13.63 14.41
CA TYR A 86 -15.64 13.83 13.30
C TYR A 86 -14.43 14.69 13.69
N PHE A 87 -14.67 15.84 14.34
CA PHE A 87 -13.60 16.72 14.78
C PHE A 87 -12.69 16.09 15.83
N LYS A 88 -13.24 15.39 16.79
CA LYS A 88 -12.47 14.65 17.81
C LYS A 88 -11.59 13.58 17.16
N LEU A 89 -12.16 12.85 16.21
CA LEU A 89 -11.43 11.80 15.52
C LEU A 89 -10.33 12.38 14.61
N ARG A 90 -10.60 13.51 13.97
CA ARG A 90 -9.61 14.22 13.17
C ARG A 90 -8.39 14.61 14.01
N ASP A 91 -8.59 15.09 15.22
CA ASP A 91 -7.49 15.46 16.12
C ASP A 91 -6.65 14.21 16.51
N HIS A 92 -7.28 13.08 16.73
CA HIS A 92 -6.56 11.81 16.94
C HIS A 92 -5.78 11.36 15.71
N ILE A 93 -6.35 11.49 14.51
CA ILE A 93 -5.68 11.17 13.25
C ILE A 93 -4.43 12.05 13.06
N TYR A 94 -4.52 13.33 13.36
CA TYR A 94 -3.38 14.25 13.29
C TYR A 94 -2.28 13.88 14.28
N ALA A 95 -2.63 13.46 15.49
CA ALA A 95 -1.66 12.97 16.45
C ALA A 95 -0.99 11.67 15.95
N ASP A 96 -1.76 10.72 15.44
CA ASP A 96 -1.25 9.47 14.91
C ASP A 96 -0.30 9.69 13.72
N PHE A 97 -0.64 10.62 12.81
CA PHE A 97 0.22 10.96 11.67
C PHE A 97 1.59 11.49 12.10
N ASN A 98 1.66 12.30 13.14
CA ASN A 98 2.93 12.82 13.65
C ASN A 98 3.84 11.71 14.21
N TYR A 99 3.28 10.55 14.59
CA TYR A 99 4.03 9.39 15.04
C TYR A 99 4.33 8.38 13.92
N MET A 100 3.76 8.57 12.72
CA MET A 100 4.07 7.71 11.58
C MET A 100 5.50 7.97 11.12
N HIS A 101 6.25 6.88 10.95
CA HIS A 101 7.59 6.96 10.40
C HIS A 101 7.53 7.27 8.90
N VAL A 102 7.83 8.53 8.58
CA VAL A 102 7.92 9.01 7.21
C VAL A 102 9.39 9.25 6.89
N ASN A 103 9.85 8.74 5.76
CA ASN A 103 11.23 8.90 5.31
C ASN A 103 11.47 10.28 4.66
N ASP A 104 12.70 10.54 4.20
CA ASP A 104 13.09 11.81 3.59
C ASP A 104 12.31 12.16 2.31
N LEU A 105 11.69 11.16 1.66
CA LEU A 105 10.84 11.36 0.48
C LEU A 105 9.40 11.74 0.83
N GLY A 106 9.05 11.79 2.10
CA GLY A 106 7.67 11.95 2.55
C GLY A 106 6.83 10.68 2.41
N ALA A 107 7.47 9.52 2.25
CA ALA A 107 6.83 8.22 2.11
C ALA A 107 6.93 7.40 3.40
N MET A 108 5.96 6.51 3.63
CA MET A 108 5.99 5.60 4.78
C MET A 108 7.06 4.53 4.62
N GLU A 109 7.72 4.17 5.72
CA GLU A 109 8.68 3.08 5.77
C GLU A 109 7.98 1.76 6.09
N PHE A 110 8.48 0.68 5.48
CA PHE A 110 8.05 -0.69 5.73
C PHE A 110 9.28 -1.57 5.94
N ALA A 111 9.22 -2.46 6.94
CA ALA A 111 10.31 -3.41 7.19
C ALA A 111 10.38 -4.52 6.14
N GLY A 112 9.26 -4.86 5.54
CA GLY A 112 9.11 -6.05 4.70
C GLY A 112 8.97 -7.32 5.54
N GLY A 113 8.55 -8.42 4.92
CA GLY A 113 8.32 -9.67 5.65
C GLY A 113 7.21 -9.56 6.68
N TYR A 114 7.38 -10.24 7.81
CA TYR A 114 6.39 -10.30 8.88
C TYR A 114 7.00 -9.82 10.21
N PRO A 115 7.16 -8.48 10.40
CA PRO A 115 7.74 -7.92 11.62
C PRO A 115 6.77 -8.01 12.81
N SER A 116 7.27 -7.76 14.02
CA SER A 116 6.46 -7.76 15.25
C SER A 116 5.36 -6.70 15.26
N ASN A 117 5.54 -5.59 14.52
CA ASN A 117 4.57 -4.51 14.36
C ASN A 117 3.72 -4.65 13.08
N LEU A 118 3.42 -5.88 12.65
CA LEU A 118 2.73 -6.15 11.41
C LEU A 118 1.38 -5.42 11.30
N HIS A 119 0.61 -5.32 12.37
CA HIS A 119 -0.67 -4.61 12.37
C HIS A 119 -0.53 -3.12 12.02
N GLU A 120 0.51 -2.49 12.54
CA GLU A 120 0.84 -1.09 12.22
C GLU A 120 1.23 -0.95 10.75
N GLU A 121 2.06 -1.85 10.25
CA GLU A 121 2.47 -1.85 8.83
C GLU A 121 1.28 -2.10 7.89
N ILE A 122 0.35 -2.99 8.24
CA ILE A 122 -0.87 -3.22 7.46
C ILE A 122 -1.74 -1.95 7.40
N ASN A 123 -1.87 -1.24 8.52
CA ASN A 123 -2.59 0.02 8.56
C ASN A 123 -1.95 1.07 7.63
N ASN A 124 -0.64 1.23 7.70
CA ASN A 124 0.11 2.13 6.83
C ASN A 124 0.04 1.71 5.36
N TYR A 125 0.11 0.42 5.10
CA TYR A 125 -0.07 -0.17 3.77
C TYR A 125 -1.41 0.22 3.16
N SER A 126 -2.49 0.14 3.91
CA SER A 126 -3.83 0.48 3.43
C SER A 126 -3.94 1.95 3.02
N ILE A 127 -3.27 2.85 3.73
CA ILE A 127 -3.22 4.28 3.40
C ILE A 127 -2.50 4.49 2.07
N VAL A 128 -1.32 3.93 1.91
CA VAL A 128 -0.53 4.07 0.67
C VAL A 128 -1.24 3.41 -0.52
N ALA A 129 -1.86 2.25 -0.32
CA ALA A 129 -2.64 1.57 -1.34
C ALA A 129 -3.79 2.45 -1.84
N GLY A 130 -4.50 3.13 -0.95
CA GLY A 130 -5.54 4.10 -1.29
C GLY A 130 -5.03 5.27 -2.12
N VAL A 131 -3.87 5.81 -1.77
CA VAL A 131 -3.20 6.90 -2.53
C VAL A 131 -2.88 6.44 -3.96
N ILE A 132 -2.27 5.26 -4.11
CA ILE A 132 -1.91 4.70 -5.41
C ILE A 132 -3.16 4.45 -6.25
N ALA A 133 -4.19 3.84 -5.68
CA ALA A 133 -5.44 3.55 -6.38
C ALA A 133 -6.10 4.83 -6.91
N ARG A 134 -6.19 5.87 -6.11
CA ARG A 134 -6.76 7.16 -6.54
C ARG A 134 -5.97 7.79 -7.68
N LYS A 135 -4.64 7.80 -7.59
CA LYS A 135 -3.79 8.37 -8.64
C LYS A 135 -3.83 7.57 -9.94
N THR A 136 -4.09 6.28 -9.87
CA THR A 136 -4.15 5.40 -11.04
C THR A 136 -5.50 5.47 -11.73
N LEU A 137 -6.59 5.69 -10.98
CA LEU A 137 -7.96 5.77 -11.52
C LEU A 137 -8.30 7.16 -12.10
N ASN A 138 -7.53 8.14 -11.76
CA ASN A 138 -7.64 9.50 -12.31
C ASN A 138 -6.61 9.68 -13.44
#